data_7c3016f3b19dacdbd53d03de287c8d50
#
_entry.id   7c3016f3b19dacdbd53d03de287c8d50
#
_cell.length_a   1.000
_cell.length_b   1.000
_cell.length_c   1.000
_cell.angle_alpha   90.00
_cell.angle_beta   90.00
_cell.angle_gamma   90.00
#
_symmetry.space_group_name_H-M   'P 1'
#
loop_
_entity.id
_entity.type
_entity.pdbx_description
1 polymer ?
#
loop_
_entity_poly.entity_id
_entity_poly.type
_entity_poly.pdbx_seq_one_letter_code
_entity_poly.pdbx_strand_id
1 'polypeptide(L)'
;MAQLTVFQKHLLNLTLQKATIITPYESLRGFLSLGFDFPVALVSSIALPFVYGNTGFLSHKIDVTKIPRCKQPTQLESVSISTGKKEFTRREVLELVDTEYQRGGSELGMVKRLFDRIHLLGVWVIGAQTQGRGKGMVDGKTLEAFMRGGFFEIVRERRRDRGDVLPLWRGGPISVTGHSWFVRKLFGVHVYLKDPKSS
;
A
#
# COMPACT_ATOMS: atom_id res chain seq x y z
N MET A 1 23.44 6.46 -11.33
CA MET A 1 22.03 6.69 -10.90
C MET A 1 21.94 6.46 -9.41
N ALA A 2 21.34 7.36 -8.64
CA ALA A 2 21.14 7.15 -7.20
C ALA A 2 20.22 5.94 -6.97
N GLN A 3 20.60 5.09 -6.02
CA GLN A 3 19.82 3.90 -5.68
C GLN A 3 18.54 4.34 -4.95
N LEU A 4 17.37 3.96 -5.48
CA LEU A 4 16.07 4.24 -4.87
C LEU A 4 15.92 3.52 -3.54
N THR A 5 15.37 4.22 -2.54
CA THR A 5 14.99 3.61 -1.25
C THR A 5 13.84 2.63 -1.45
N VAL A 6 13.63 1.75 -0.46
CA VAL A 6 12.50 0.81 -0.47
C VAL A 6 11.16 1.55 -0.55
N PHE A 7 11.00 2.65 0.19
CA PHE A 7 9.81 3.48 0.13
C PHE A 7 9.56 4.09 -1.26
N GLN A 8 10.63 4.60 -1.91
CA GLN A 8 10.52 5.12 -3.27
C GLN A 8 10.12 4.02 -4.27
N LYS A 9 10.62 2.79 -4.10
CA LYS A 9 10.19 1.62 -4.89
C LYS A 9 8.69 1.32 -4.68
N HIS A 10 8.19 1.42 -3.43
CA HIS A 10 6.75 1.27 -3.16
C HIS A 10 5.93 2.28 -3.94
N LEU A 11 6.31 3.56 -3.90
CA LEU A 11 5.58 4.60 -4.62
C LEU A 11 5.59 4.37 -6.13
N LEU A 12 6.71 3.95 -6.71
CA LEU A 12 6.77 3.57 -8.12
C LEU A 12 5.83 2.40 -8.44
N ASN A 13 5.80 1.38 -7.57
CA ASN A 13 4.96 0.21 -7.75
C ASN A 13 3.48 0.47 -7.43
N LEU A 14 3.14 1.56 -6.76
CA LEU A 14 1.76 2.01 -6.61
C LEU A 14 1.18 2.40 -7.97
N THR A 15 1.93 3.13 -8.81
CA THR A 15 1.45 3.57 -10.12
C THR A 15 1.54 2.45 -11.16
N LEU A 16 0.59 2.44 -12.11
CA LEU A 16 0.56 1.43 -13.17
C LEU A 16 1.73 1.60 -14.17
N GLN A 17 2.22 2.82 -14.34
CA GLN A 17 3.26 3.16 -15.32
C GLN A 17 4.67 3.21 -14.69
N LYS A 18 4.80 2.98 -13.38
CA LYS A 18 6.06 3.11 -12.63
C LYS A 18 6.76 4.46 -12.86
N ALA A 19 5.95 5.53 -12.98
CA ALA A 19 6.44 6.87 -13.25
C ALA A 19 7.14 7.46 -12.02
N THR A 20 8.25 8.17 -12.23
CA THR A 20 8.98 8.88 -11.15
C THR A 20 8.25 10.12 -10.66
N ILE A 21 7.39 10.70 -11.49
CA ILE A 21 6.51 11.81 -11.12
C ILE A 21 5.09 11.27 -11.02
N ILE A 22 4.52 11.31 -9.82
CA ILE A 22 3.19 10.78 -9.53
C ILE A 22 2.21 11.94 -9.40
N THR A 23 1.15 11.91 -10.20
CA THR A 23 0.01 12.83 -10.10
C THR A 23 -1.10 12.23 -9.22
N PRO A 24 -2.05 13.02 -8.70
CA PRO A 24 -3.22 12.51 -8.01
C PRO A 24 -4.02 11.51 -8.86
N TYR A 25 -4.09 11.74 -10.17
CA TYR A 25 -4.79 10.83 -11.09
C TYR A 25 -4.09 9.47 -11.21
N GLU A 26 -2.76 9.45 -11.30
CA GLU A 26 -1.99 8.20 -11.35
C GLU A 26 -2.06 7.43 -10.03
N SER A 27 -1.98 8.12 -8.88
CA SER A 27 -2.18 7.50 -7.57
C SER A 27 -3.60 6.96 -7.41
N LEU A 28 -4.64 7.69 -7.89
CA LEU A 28 -6.02 7.21 -7.89
C LEU A 28 -6.13 5.89 -8.68
N ARG A 29 -5.62 5.84 -9.92
CA ARG A 29 -5.59 4.62 -10.71
C ARG A 29 -4.82 3.50 -10.03
N GLY A 30 -3.72 3.84 -9.36
CA GLY A 30 -2.93 2.90 -8.57
C GLY A 30 -3.75 2.28 -7.44
N PHE A 31 -4.40 3.09 -6.60
CA PHE A 31 -5.26 2.59 -5.51
C PHE A 31 -6.44 1.77 -6.02
N LEU A 32 -7.10 2.23 -7.09
CA LEU A 32 -8.18 1.47 -7.71
C LEU A 32 -7.69 0.11 -8.22
N SER A 33 -6.49 0.02 -8.78
CA SER A 33 -5.90 -1.25 -9.24
C SER A 33 -5.59 -2.24 -8.11
N LEU A 34 -5.45 -1.73 -6.89
CA LEU A 34 -5.32 -2.53 -5.66
C LEU A 34 -6.68 -2.99 -5.12
N GLY A 35 -7.79 -2.58 -5.74
CA GLY A 35 -9.15 -2.94 -5.33
C GLY A 35 -9.71 -2.06 -4.21
N PHE A 36 -9.16 -0.86 -3.98
CA PHE A 36 -9.76 0.09 -3.05
C PHE A 36 -11.09 0.62 -3.59
N ASP A 37 -12.05 0.86 -2.70
CA ASP A 37 -13.26 1.57 -3.02
C ASP A 37 -12.95 2.98 -3.52
N PHE A 38 -13.77 3.47 -4.48
CA PHE A 38 -13.54 4.76 -5.10
C PHE A 38 -13.38 5.92 -4.10
N PRO A 39 -14.24 6.08 -3.07
CA PRO A 39 -14.08 7.16 -2.09
C PRO A 39 -12.73 7.10 -1.36
N VAL A 40 -12.30 5.91 -0.94
CA VAL A 40 -11.01 5.70 -0.25
C VAL A 40 -9.85 5.98 -1.18
N ALA A 41 -9.90 5.46 -2.41
CA ALA A 41 -8.89 5.70 -3.42
C ALA A 41 -8.75 7.20 -3.75
N LEU A 42 -9.87 7.92 -3.84
CA LEU A 42 -9.89 9.36 -4.10
C LEU A 42 -9.25 10.14 -2.96
N VAL A 43 -9.68 9.91 -1.72
CA VAL A 43 -9.11 10.59 -0.54
C VAL A 43 -7.62 10.29 -0.42
N SER A 44 -7.21 9.04 -0.57
CA SER A 44 -5.80 8.65 -0.51
C SER A 44 -4.96 9.28 -1.62
N SER A 45 -5.51 9.40 -2.83
CA SER A 45 -4.82 10.00 -3.97
C SER A 45 -4.62 11.52 -3.82
N ILE A 46 -5.52 12.19 -3.12
CA ILE A 46 -5.41 13.62 -2.79
C ILE A 46 -4.44 13.79 -1.60
N ALA A 47 -4.54 12.95 -0.57
CA ALA A 47 -3.70 13.05 0.63
C ALA A 47 -2.22 12.78 0.35
N LEU A 48 -1.92 11.85 -0.56
CA LEU A 48 -0.55 11.42 -0.84
C LEU A 48 0.39 12.58 -1.25
N PRO A 49 0.02 13.48 -2.19
CA PRO A 49 0.83 14.65 -2.53
C PRO A 49 0.99 15.66 -1.40
N PHE A 50 0.02 15.79 -0.50
CA PHE A 50 0.15 16.68 0.68
C PHE A 50 1.21 16.17 1.65
N VAL A 51 1.31 14.85 1.82
CA VAL A 51 2.29 14.24 2.74
C VAL A 51 3.69 14.21 2.11
N TYR A 52 3.80 13.83 0.85
CA TYR A 52 5.07 13.53 0.18
C TYR A 52 5.43 14.51 -0.95
N GLY A 53 4.55 15.44 -1.29
CA GLY A 53 4.82 16.43 -2.32
C GLY A 53 6.01 17.31 -1.94
N ASN A 54 6.89 17.54 -2.89
CA ASN A 54 8.12 18.33 -2.73
C ASN A 54 8.20 19.53 -3.66
N THR A 55 7.14 19.82 -4.38
CA THR A 55 7.08 20.86 -5.41
C THR A 55 6.23 22.08 -4.99
N GLY A 56 5.95 22.21 -3.68
CA GLY A 56 5.12 23.30 -3.12
C GLY A 56 3.62 22.98 -3.09
N PHE A 57 2.88 23.73 -2.30
CA PHE A 57 1.45 23.50 -1.99
C PHE A 57 0.52 23.47 -3.24
N LEU A 58 0.94 24.07 -4.35
CA LEU A 58 0.12 24.18 -5.57
C LEU A 58 0.38 23.10 -6.63
N SER A 59 1.47 22.36 -6.56
CA SER A 59 1.83 21.47 -7.68
C SER A 59 1.19 20.11 -7.67
N HIS A 60 0.61 19.68 -6.56
CA HIS A 60 -0.07 18.38 -6.40
C HIS A 60 0.64 17.16 -7.01
N LYS A 61 1.95 17.26 -7.25
CA LYS A 61 2.76 16.19 -7.85
C LYS A 61 3.82 15.73 -6.86
N ILE A 62 4.17 14.45 -6.93
CA ILE A 62 5.24 13.86 -6.14
C ILE A 62 6.36 13.48 -7.10
N ASP A 63 7.53 14.07 -6.93
CA ASP A 63 8.76 13.55 -7.52
C ASP A 63 9.36 12.52 -6.54
N VAL A 64 9.18 11.25 -6.86
CA VAL A 64 9.58 10.13 -6.00
C VAL A 64 11.07 10.17 -5.68
N THR A 65 11.89 10.64 -6.61
CA THR A 65 13.37 10.68 -6.45
C THR A 65 13.83 11.75 -5.46
N LYS A 66 12.99 12.77 -5.21
CA LYS A 66 13.30 13.91 -4.34
C LYS A 66 12.72 13.80 -2.93
N ILE A 67 12.00 12.72 -2.59
CA ILE A 67 11.43 12.56 -1.25
C ILE A 67 12.57 12.35 -0.25
N PRO A 68 12.77 13.26 0.73
CA PRO A 68 13.84 13.13 1.69
C PRO A 68 13.60 11.95 2.64
N ARG A 69 14.68 11.29 3.06
CA ARG A 69 14.60 10.10 3.94
C ARG A 69 13.86 10.37 5.26
N CYS A 70 14.00 11.58 5.82
CA CYS A 70 13.30 11.94 7.08
C CYS A 70 11.78 11.95 6.96
N LYS A 71 11.22 12.11 5.74
CA LYS A 71 9.77 12.05 5.47
C LYS A 71 9.28 10.64 5.12
N GLN A 72 10.19 9.69 4.90
CA GLN A 72 9.81 8.34 4.52
C GLN A 72 9.41 7.55 5.77
N PRO A 73 8.30 6.79 5.73
CA PRO A 73 7.97 5.86 6.80
C PRO A 73 8.96 4.71 6.83
N THR A 74 9.08 4.07 7.99
CA THR A 74 9.95 2.90 8.13
C THR A 74 9.51 1.77 7.21
N GLN A 75 10.50 1.07 6.63
CA GLN A 75 10.30 -0.10 5.78
C GLN A 75 10.82 -1.38 6.45
N LEU A 76 11.13 -1.33 7.75
CA LEU A 76 11.68 -2.45 8.52
C LEU A 76 13.01 -2.98 7.94
N GLU A 77 13.82 -2.11 7.34
CA GLU A 77 15.05 -2.50 6.63
C GLU A 77 16.08 -3.18 7.56
N SER A 78 16.08 -2.85 8.86
CA SER A 78 16.98 -3.42 9.86
C SER A 78 16.41 -4.66 10.55
N VAL A 79 15.13 -4.99 10.32
CA VAL A 79 14.46 -6.11 10.97
C VAL A 79 14.67 -7.39 10.17
N SER A 80 15.24 -8.41 10.81
CA SER A 80 15.29 -9.75 10.23
C SER A 80 14.00 -10.50 10.56
N ILE A 81 13.21 -10.83 9.55
CA ILE A 81 12.07 -11.72 9.73
C ILE A 81 12.59 -13.15 9.89
N SER A 82 12.25 -13.79 11.00
CA SER A 82 12.56 -15.21 11.19
C SER A 82 11.97 -16.02 10.05
N THR A 83 12.83 -16.66 9.27
CA THR A 83 12.47 -17.47 8.09
C THR A 83 11.51 -18.63 8.39
N GLY A 84 11.31 -18.97 9.66
CA GLY A 84 10.38 -20.02 10.09
C GLY A 84 8.94 -19.55 10.33
N LYS A 85 8.69 -18.24 10.49
CA LYS A 85 7.35 -17.75 10.79
C LYS A 85 6.57 -17.47 9.51
N LYS A 86 5.47 -18.21 9.33
CA LYS A 86 4.65 -18.12 8.12
C LYS A 86 3.59 -17.00 8.14
N GLU A 87 3.07 -16.64 9.31
CA GLU A 87 1.96 -15.69 9.48
C GLU A 87 2.22 -14.72 10.65
N PHE A 88 1.80 -13.46 10.50
CA PHE A 88 1.99 -12.38 11.47
C PHE A 88 0.65 -11.76 11.85
N THR A 89 0.38 -11.66 13.13
CA THR A 89 -0.76 -10.92 13.69
C THR A 89 -0.51 -9.41 13.62
N ARG A 90 -1.59 -8.62 13.80
CA ARG A 90 -1.48 -7.17 13.91
C ARG A 90 -0.48 -6.72 14.98
N ARG A 91 -0.52 -7.36 16.15
CA ARG A 91 0.36 -7.03 17.27
C ARG A 91 1.83 -7.24 16.90
N GLU A 92 2.14 -8.38 16.33
CA GLU A 92 3.51 -8.72 15.92
C GLU A 92 4.05 -7.78 14.85
N VAL A 93 3.23 -7.41 13.85
CA VAL A 93 3.64 -6.42 12.84
C VAL A 93 3.94 -5.06 13.47
N LEU A 94 3.16 -4.63 14.47
CA LEU A 94 3.42 -3.38 15.17
C LEU A 94 4.65 -3.45 16.10
N GLU A 95 4.93 -4.60 16.70
CA GLU A 95 6.13 -4.84 17.50
C GLU A 95 7.41 -4.78 16.65
N LEU A 96 7.34 -5.07 15.34
CA LEU A 96 8.47 -4.88 14.43
C LEU A 96 8.91 -3.41 14.32
N VAL A 97 7.98 -2.46 14.38
CA VAL A 97 8.32 -1.02 14.44
C VAL A 97 9.12 -0.71 15.69
N ASP A 98 8.67 -1.21 16.83
CA ASP A 98 9.33 -0.94 18.11
C ASP A 98 10.75 -1.53 18.12
N THR A 99 10.93 -2.70 17.52
CA THR A 99 12.23 -3.35 17.35
C THR A 99 13.16 -2.52 16.46
N GLU A 100 12.63 -1.97 15.36
CA GLU A 100 13.37 -1.08 14.46
C GLU A 100 13.89 0.15 15.20
N TYR A 101 13.02 0.79 15.99
CA TYR A 101 13.37 1.97 16.79
C TYR A 101 14.40 1.67 17.88
N GLN A 102 14.31 0.51 18.54
CA GLN A 102 15.30 0.10 19.54
C GLN A 102 16.69 -0.12 18.94
N ARG A 103 16.77 -0.67 17.72
CA ARG A 103 18.04 -0.92 17.04
C ARG A 103 18.67 0.35 16.46
N GLY A 104 17.84 1.24 15.93
CA GLY A 104 18.28 2.45 15.25
C GLY A 104 18.80 3.55 16.17
N GLY A 105 18.69 3.42 17.49
CA GLY A 105 19.11 4.44 18.49
C GLY A 105 18.48 5.81 18.23
N SER A 106 17.32 5.84 17.56
CA SER A 106 16.83 7.06 16.96
C SER A 106 16.15 7.95 18.00
N GLU A 107 16.69 9.14 18.17
CA GLU A 107 16.03 10.31 18.76
C GLU A 107 14.81 10.79 17.94
N LEU A 108 14.38 10.01 16.96
CA LEU A 108 13.20 10.29 16.14
C LEU A 108 11.96 10.28 17.05
N GLY A 109 11.41 11.47 17.27
CA GLY A 109 10.39 11.75 18.25
C GLY A 109 9.15 10.85 18.14
N MET A 110 8.38 10.83 19.23
CA MET A 110 7.13 10.06 19.39
C MET A 110 6.19 10.18 18.18
N VAL A 111 6.14 11.35 17.54
CA VAL A 111 5.29 11.61 16.36
C VAL A 111 5.66 10.73 15.17
N LYS A 112 6.96 10.58 14.87
CA LYS A 112 7.40 9.73 13.77
C LYS A 112 7.09 8.25 14.05
N ARG A 113 7.34 7.79 15.27
CA ARG A 113 7.01 6.41 15.67
C ARG A 113 5.51 6.13 15.54
N LEU A 114 4.65 7.08 15.95
CA LEU A 114 3.20 6.96 15.76
C LEU A 114 2.84 6.89 14.27
N PHE A 115 3.42 7.74 13.45
CA PHE A 115 3.21 7.75 12.00
C PHE A 115 3.63 6.42 11.37
N ASP A 116 4.79 5.88 11.73
CA ASP A 116 5.29 4.59 11.24
C ASP A 116 4.39 3.42 11.68
N ARG A 117 3.85 3.46 12.91
CA ARG A 117 2.86 2.47 13.37
C ARG A 117 1.55 2.53 12.58
N ILE A 118 1.05 3.74 12.28
CA ILE A 118 -0.15 3.93 11.45
C ILE A 118 0.11 3.42 10.03
N HIS A 119 1.27 3.70 9.46
CA HIS A 119 1.66 3.22 8.14
C HIS A 119 1.68 1.69 8.08
N LEU A 120 2.35 1.03 9.03
CA LEU A 120 2.40 -0.44 9.09
C LEU A 120 1.05 -1.08 9.42
N LEU A 121 0.21 -0.40 10.19
CA LEU A 121 -1.17 -0.84 10.39
C LEU A 121 -1.93 -0.87 9.06
N GLY A 122 -1.76 0.15 8.22
CA GLY A 122 -2.30 0.18 6.85
C GLY A 122 -1.79 -0.99 6.00
N VAL A 123 -0.49 -1.25 6.02
CA VAL A 123 0.12 -2.40 5.34
C VAL A 123 -0.47 -3.72 5.83
N TRP A 124 -0.62 -3.88 7.16
CA TRP A 124 -1.25 -5.06 7.74
C TRP A 124 -2.71 -5.22 7.30
N VAL A 125 -3.52 -4.16 7.34
CA VAL A 125 -4.92 -4.19 6.90
C VAL A 125 -5.02 -4.63 5.44
N ILE A 126 -4.25 -4.02 4.56
CA ILE A 126 -4.22 -4.34 3.13
C ILE A 126 -3.75 -5.80 2.92
N GLY A 127 -2.64 -6.18 3.54
CA GLY A 127 -2.07 -7.52 3.42
C GLY A 127 -2.98 -8.61 3.95
N ALA A 128 -3.55 -8.44 5.15
CA ALA A 128 -4.43 -9.42 5.77
C ALA A 128 -5.72 -9.66 4.96
N GLN A 129 -6.25 -8.61 4.32
CA GLN A 129 -7.47 -8.73 3.53
C GLN A 129 -7.27 -9.43 2.19
N THR A 130 -6.05 -9.40 1.64
CA THR A 130 -5.74 -10.09 0.39
C THR A 130 -5.54 -11.60 0.54
N GLN A 131 -5.45 -12.12 1.77
CA GLN A 131 -5.12 -13.54 2.02
C GLN A 131 -6.31 -14.50 2.22
N GLY A 132 -7.53 -13.99 2.28
CA GLY A 132 -8.71 -14.83 2.45
C GLY A 132 -9.51 -14.59 3.73
N ARG A 133 -10.69 -15.20 3.78
CA ARG A 133 -11.66 -14.97 4.86
C ARG A 133 -11.08 -15.34 6.23
N GLY A 134 -11.08 -14.39 7.16
CA GLY A 134 -11.19 -14.66 8.58
C GLY A 134 -9.89 -14.74 9.39
N LYS A 135 -8.71 -14.77 8.79
CA LYS A 135 -7.50 -14.99 9.60
C LYS A 135 -6.92 -13.73 10.26
N GLY A 136 -7.16 -12.53 9.71
CA GLY A 136 -6.61 -11.29 10.27
C GLY A 136 -5.09 -11.33 10.47
N MET A 137 -4.38 -12.05 9.60
CA MET A 137 -2.93 -12.26 9.64
C MET A 137 -2.31 -11.91 8.28
N VAL A 138 -1.04 -11.54 8.28
CA VAL A 138 -0.24 -11.30 7.07
C VAL A 138 0.82 -12.38 6.97
N ASP A 139 0.98 -12.97 5.79
CA ASP A 139 2.03 -13.97 5.57
C ASP A 139 3.41 -13.33 5.46
N GLY A 140 4.43 -14.13 5.73
CA GLY A 140 5.83 -13.71 5.69
C GLY A 140 6.26 -13.21 4.31
N LYS A 141 5.72 -13.77 3.21
CA LYS A 141 6.03 -13.33 1.84
C LYS A 141 5.54 -11.91 1.57
N THR A 142 4.34 -11.56 2.05
CA THR A 142 3.79 -10.20 1.94
C THR A 142 4.64 -9.21 2.72
N LEU A 143 5.06 -9.57 3.93
CA LEU A 143 5.90 -8.72 4.76
C LEU A 143 7.31 -8.59 4.17
N GLU A 144 7.89 -9.65 3.65
CA GLU A 144 9.17 -9.61 2.93
C GLU A 144 9.09 -8.74 1.66
N ALA A 145 8.01 -8.85 0.89
CA ALA A 145 7.78 -7.97 -0.25
C ALA A 145 7.64 -6.50 0.16
N PHE A 146 7.01 -6.23 1.31
CA PHE A 146 6.99 -4.90 1.87
C PHE A 146 8.41 -4.39 2.15
N MET A 147 9.25 -5.16 2.81
CA MET A 147 10.64 -4.79 3.11
C MET A 147 11.50 -4.57 1.85
N ARG A 148 11.13 -5.16 0.72
CA ARG A 148 11.85 -5.05 -0.56
C ARG A 148 11.24 -4.06 -1.55
N GLY A 149 10.11 -3.46 -1.25
CA GLY A 149 9.41 -2.50 -2.13
C GLY A 149 8.41 -3.11 -3.11
N GLY A 150 8.15 -4.43 -3.05
CA GLY A 150 7.24 -5.18 -3.93
C GLY A 150 5.82 -5.39 -3.39
N PHE A 151 5.46 -4.79 -2.27
CA PHE A 151 4.18 -5.01 -1.59
C PHE A 151 2.96 -4.82 -2.49
N PHE A 152 2.89 -3.71 -3.21
CA PHE A 152 1.73 -3.41 -4.06
C PHE A 152 1.60 -4.36 -5.26
N GLU A 153 2.71 -4.92 -5.74
CA GLU A 153 2.69 -5.93 -6.80
C GLU A 153 2.02 -7.22 -6.31
N ILE A 154 2.41 -7.74 -5.13
CA ILE A 154 1.79 -8.92 -4.51
C ILE A 154 0.30 -8.67 -4.22
N VAL A 155 -0.04 -7.51 -3.67
CA VAL A 155 -1.45 -7.16 -3.40
C VAL A 155 -2.26 -7.16 -4.69
N ARG A 156 -1.75 -6.55 -5.75
CA ARG A 156 -2.43 -6.47 -7.05
C ARG A 156 -2.60 -7.85 -7.68
N GLU A 157 -1.59 -8.69 -7.64
CA GLU A 157 -1.65 -10.06 -8.13
C GLU A 157 -2.76 -10.86 -7.43
N ARG A 158 -2.76 -10.86 -6.11
CA ARG A 158 -3.79 -11.56 -5.32
C ARG A 158 -5.19 -11.03 -5.54
N ARG A 159 -5.32 -9.73 -5.82
CA ARG A 159 -6.63 -9.12 -6.13
C ARG A 159 -7.20 -9.55 -7.46
N ARG A 160 -6.36 -9.83 -8.44
CA ARG A 160 -6.82 -10.30 -9.75
C ARG A 160 -7.60 -11.60 -9.67
N ASP A 161 -7.27 -12.46 -8.71
CA ASP A 161 -7.91 -13.77 -8.52
C ASP A 161 -9.13 -13.71 -7.59
N ARG A 162 -9.39 -12.56 -6.98
CA ARG A 162 -10.46 -12.40 -5.98
C ARG A 162 -11.48 -11.38 -6.43
N GLY A 163 -12.75 -11.74 -6.34
CA GLY A 163 -13.86 -10.87 -6.69
C GLY A 163 -14.36 -9.98 -5.54
N ASP A 164 -13.56 -9.74 -4.48
CA ASP A 164 -13.93 -8.87 -3.37
C ASP A 164 -13.18 -7.54 -3.42
N VAL A 165 -13.85 -6.46 -3.06
CA VAL A 165 -13.30 -5.11 -2.98
C VAL A 165 -12.62 -4.92 -1.63
N LEU A 166 -11.47 -4.22 -1.59
CA LEU A 166 -10.83 -3.79 -0.33
C LEU A 166 -11.71 -2.75 0.35
N PRO A 167 -12.07 -2.96 1.61
CA PRO A 167 -13.23 -2.33 2.19
C PRO A 167 -12.97 -1.01 2.90
N LEU A 168 -13.86 -0.09 2.74
CA LEU A 168 -14.71 0.39 3.83
C LEU A 168 -16.10 -0.28 3.76
N TRP A 169 -16.44 -0.85 2.63
CA TRP A 169 -17.71 -1.54 2.39
C TRP A 169 -17.43 -2.94 1.88
N ARG A 170 -17.70 -3.95 2.67
CA ARG A 170 -17.86 -5.29 2.14
C ARG A 170 -19.20 -5.34 1.41
N GLY A 171 -19.23 -4.77 0.20
CA GLY A 171 -20.38 -4.88 -0.66
C GLY A 171 -20.58 -6.31 -1.12
N GLY A 172 -21.82 -6.72 -1.27
CA GLY A 172 -22.16 -8.00 -1.90
C GLY A 172 -21.74 -8.02 -3.39
N PRO A 173 -21.96 -9.15 -4.09
CA PRO A 173 -21.52 -9.35 -5.47
C PRO A 173 -21.95 -8.24 -6.45
N ILE A 174 -23.12 -7.64 -6.25
CA ILE A 174 -23.61 -6.53 -7.07
C ILE A 174 -22.74 -5.28 -6.92
N SER A 175 -22.34 -4.95 -5.69
CA SER A 175 -21.46 -3.82 -5.40
C SER A 175 -20.06 -4.01 -6.03
N VAL A 176 -19.51 -5.21 -5.96
CA VAL A 176 -18.23 -5.55 -6.56
C VAL A 176 -18.29 -5.43 -8.09
N THR A 177 -19.34 -5.95 -8.72
CA THR A 177 -19.54 -5.87 -10.16
C THR A 177 -19.72 -4.43 -10.63
N GLY A 178 -20.55 -3.65 -9.94
CA GLY A 178 -20.79 -2.25 -10.25
C GLY A 178 -19.51 -1.41 -10.11
N HIS A 179 -18.75 -1.61 -9.03
CA HIS A 179 -17.47 -0.95 -8.81
C HIS A 179 -16.45 -1.32 -9.90
N SER A 180 -16.29 -2.61 -10.22
CA SER A 180 -15.36 -3.08 -11.25
C SER A 180 -15.70 -2.51 -12.61
N TRP A 181 -16.99 -2.49 -13.00
CA TRP A 181 -17.47 -1.89 -14.25
C TRP A 181 -17.17 -0.38 -14.28
N PHE A 182 -17.51 0.36 -13.21
CA PHE A 182 -17.29 1.79 -13.08
C PHE A 182 -15.81 2.15 -13.23
N VAL A 183 -14.93 1.47 -12.47
CA VAL A 183 -13.48 1.70 -12.47
C VAL A 183 -12.88 1.41 -13.85
N ARG A 184 -13.31 0.33 -14.51
CA ARG A 184 -12.87 0.00 -15.86
C ARG A 184 -13.32 1.04 -16.88
N LYS A 185 -14.60 1.45 -16.82
CA LYS A 185 -15.19 2.38 -17.80
C LYS A 185 -14.59 3.79 -17.71
N LEU A 186 -14.38 4.30 -16.50
CA LEU A 186 -13.93 5.68 -16.28
C LEU A 186 -12.41 5.84 -16.19
N PHE A 187 -11.73 4.84 -15.64
CA PHE A 187 -10.29 4.96 -15.34
C PHE A 187 -9.43 3.99 -16.17
N GLY A 188 -10.04 3.14 -16.98
CA GLY A 188 -9.32 2.13 -17.77
C GLY A 188 -8.55 1.11 -16.91
N VAL A 189 -8.98 0.90 -15.65
CA VAL A 189 -8.28 0.02 -14.70
C VAL A 189 -9.04 -1.30 -14.56
N HIS A 190 -8.34 -2.41 -14.80
CA HIS A 190 -8.84 -3.76 -14.56
C HIS A 190 -8.41 -4.23 -13.18
N VAL A 191 -9.36 -4.41 -12.27
CA VAL A 191 -9.09 -4.87 -10.89
C VAL A 191 -9.08 -6.40 -10.84
N TYR A 192 -10.00 -7.06 -11.54
CA TYR A 192 -10.17 -8.51 -11.52
C TYR A 192 -9.97 -9.13 -12.90
N LEU A 193 -9.44 -10.37 -12.95
CA LEU A 193 -9.27 -11.13 -14.18
C LEU A 193 -10.59 -11.78 -14.65
N LYS A 194 -11.43 -12.20 -13.68
CA LYS A 194 -12.72 -12.82 -13.99
C LYS A 194 -13.84 -11.83 -13.72
N ASP A 195 -14.78 -11.73 -14.62
CA ASP A 195 -16.01 -11.00 -14.39
C ASP A 195 -16.79 -11.75 -13.30
N PRO A 196 -17.19 -11.10 -12.18
CA PRO A 196 -17.94 -11.76 -11.11
C PRO A 196 -19.26 -12.39 -11.55
N LYS A 197 -19.71 -12.11 -12.77
CA LYS A 197 -20.91 -12.70 -13.37
C LYS A 197 -20.68 -14.08 -14.02
N SER A 198 -19.47 -14.58 -14.09
CA SER A 198 -19.15 -15.84 -14.75
C SER A 198 -18.96 -17.03 -13.81
N SER A 199 -19.37 -16.89 -12.55
CA SER A 199 -19.38 -17.96 -11.55
C SER A 199 -20.75 -18.19 -10.96
#